data_8e29f234a02313be86f0075c78aa811d
#
_entry.id   8e29f234a02313be86f0075c78aa811d
#
_cell.length_a   1.000
_cell.length_b   1.000
_cell.length_c   1.000
_cell.angle_alpha   90.00
_cell.angle_beta   90.00
_cell.angle_gamma   90.00
#
_symmetry.space_group_name_H-M   'P 1'
#
loop_
_entity.id
_entity.type
_entity.pdbx_description
1 polymer ?
#
loop_
_entity_poly.entity_id
_entity_poly.type
_entity_poly.pdbx_seq_one_letter_code
_entity_poly.pdbx_strand_id
1 'polypeptide(L)'
;LLGMKTLSILACGIALHAQLFVLDKAQMTRMTAGNPYERFADGRPKVPDSVLEEVKLLTQEDVLNVLTAKGHPNHFEGNWRLLHPGKKLVGRVVTAQYMPMRADLVKISDEEATKRGWSTSPNQRVIDQLQPGDVLVVDLFGKVAGGTFVGDNLATAIFAATGNGFVIDGSVRDLDGIFPLDMGAYFRSVHPSAIRDVMLTGYNIPIRIGGVTVMPGDVVLGDREGVSFLA
;
A
#
# COMPACT_ATOMS: atom_id res chain seq x y z
N LEU A 1 -41.18 -47.11 -27.42
CA LEU A 1 -40.68 -46.63 -26.11
C LEU A 1 -39.34 -45.88 -26.32
N LEU A 2 -39.41 -44.55 -26.46
CA LEU A 2 -38.26 -43.68 -26.56
C LEU A 2 -37.89 -43.22 -25.14
N GLY A 3 -36.72 -43.67 -24.64
CA GLY A 3 -36.17 -43.21 -23.37
C GLY A 3 -35.60 -41.79 -23.50
N MET A 4 -36.22 -40.83 -22.86
CA MET A 4 -35.69 -39.48 -22.69
C MET A 4 -34.52 -39.54 -21.68
N LYS A 5 -33.30 -39.31 -22.15
CA LYS A 5 -32.15 -39.04 -21.27
C LYS A 5 -32.20 -37.58 -20.84
N THR A 6 -32.51 -37.36 -19.57
CA THR A 6 -32.39 -36.05 -18.94
C THR A 6 -30.91 -35.69 -18.79
N LEU A 7 -30.46 -34.68 -19.54
CA LEU A 7 -29.13 -34.11 -19.43
C LEU A 7 -29.13 -33.10 -18.24
N SER A 8 -28.61 -33.52 -17.10
CA SER A 8 -28.39 -32.61 -15.96
C SER A 8 -27.22 -31.68 -16.28
N ILE A 9 -27.53 -30.44 -16.64
CA ILE A 9 -26.55 -29.37 -16.75
C ILE A 9 -26.17 -28.94 -15.32
N LEU A 10 -25.02 -29.38 -14.88
CA LEU A 10 -24.41 -28.87 -13.63
C LEU A 10 -23.97 -27.42 -13.89
N ALA A 11 -24.81 -26.47 -13.53
CA ALA A 11 -24.46 -25.05 -13.54
C ALA A 11 -23.42 -24.82 -12.45
N CYS A 12 -22.13 -24.85 -12.84
CA CYS A 12 -21.05 -24.39 -12.00
C CYS A 12 -21.21 -22.88 -11.87
N GLY A 13 -21.89 -22.43 -10.82
CA GLY A 13 -22.02 -21.03 -10.48
C GLY A 13 -20.65 -20.46 -10.14
N ILE A 14 -20.00 -19.83 -11.10
CA ILE A 14 -18.87 -18.94 -10.82
C ILE A 14 -19.46 -17.79 -10.01
N ALA A 15 -19.27 -17.85 -8.69
CA ALA A 15 -19.56 -16.71 -7.84
C ALA A 15 -18.59 -15.59 -8.26
N LEU A 16 -19.09 -14.67 -9.09
CA LEU A 16 -18.45 -13.39 -9.35
C LEU A 16 -18.47 -12.62 -8.02
N HIS A 17 -17.38 -12.77 -7.26
CA HIS A 17 -17.15 -11.91 -6.12
C HIS A 17 -16.82 -10.53 -6.68
N ALA A 18 -17.70 -9.56 -6.47
CA ALA A 18 -17.38 -8.14 -6.61
C ALA A 18 -16.36 -7.84 -5.52
N GLN A 19 -15.08 -7.95 -5.86
CA GLN A 19 -13.99 -7.68 -4.93
C GLN A 19 -13.68 -6.20 -4.97
N LEU A 20 -13.48 -5.58 -3.80
CA LEU A 20 -12.50 -4.50 -3.67
C LEU A 20 -11.29 -4.98 -4.48
N PHE A 21 -10.69 -4.13 -5.31
CA PHE A 21 -9.56 -4.53 -6.13
C PHE A 21 -8.41 -4.99 -5.21
N VAL A 22 -8.40 -6.28 -4.95
CA VAL A 22 -7.35 -6.97 -4.21
C VAL A 22 -6.88 -8.10 -5.13
N LEU A 23 -5.59 -8.17 -5.39
CA LEU A 23 -5.04 -9.29 -6.13
C LEU A 23 -5.23 -10.57 -5.30
N ASP A 24 -5.69 -11.63 -5.94
CA ASP A 24 -5.61 -12.95 -5.32
C ASP A 24 -4.14 -13.44 -5.27
N LYS A 25 -3.89 -14.48 -4.49
CA LYS A 25 -2.54 -15.02 -4.31
C LYS A 25 -1.86 -15.40 -5.64
N ALA A 26 -2.60 -15.96 -6.60
CA ALA A 26 -2.06 -16.38 -7.88
C ALA A 26 -1.70 -15.17 -8.74
N GLN A 27 -2.56 -14.16 -8.78
CA GLN A 27 -2.31 -12.89 -9.46
C GLN A 27 -1.09 -12.17 -8.85
N MET A 28 -1.03 -12.04 -7.52
CA MET A 28 0.10 -11.42 -6.81
C MET A 28 1.41 -12.15 -7.14
N THR A 29 1.42 -13.48 -7.05
CA THR A 29 2.60 -14.29 -7.36
C THR A 29 3.05 -14.12 -8.80
N ARG A 30 2.11 -14.08 -9.74
CA ARG A 30 2.40 -13.87 -11.17
C ARG A 30 2.98 -12.49 -11.45
N MET A 31 2.40 -11.45 -10.86
CA MET A 31 2.82 -10.06 -11.09
C MET A 31 4.17 -9.73 -10.45
N THR A 32 4.56 -10.47 -9.42
CA THR A 32 5.84 -10.32 -8.72
C THR A 32 6.77 -11.53 -8.95
N ALA A 33 6.62 -12.23 -10.08
CA ALA A 33 7.36 -13.48 -10.36
C ALA A 33 8.88 -13.32 -10.42
N GLY A 34 9.38 -12.12 -10.72
CA GLY A 34 10.82 -11.81 -10.69
C GLY A 34 11.43 -11.78 -9.30
N ASN A 35 10.62 -11.66 -8.24
CA ASN A 35 11.12 -11.63 -6.87
C ASN A 35 11.43 -13.06 -6.38
N PRO A 36 12.68 -13.35 -5.95
CA PRO A 36 13.14 -14.70 -5.64
C PRO A 36 12.77 -15.20 -4.23
N TYR A 37 12.25 -14.30 -3.37
CA TYR A 37 12.05 -14.62 -1.96
C TYR A 37 10.75 -15.40 -1.69
N GLU A 38 10.66 -15.95 -0.49
CA GLU A 38 9.42 -16.54 0.04
C GLU A 38 8.25 -15.57 -0.04
N ARG A 39 7.04 -16.05 0.21
CA ARG A 39 5.83 -15.24 0.09
C ARG A 39 5.00 -15.30 1.36
N PHE A 40 4.38 -14.18 1.67
CA PHE A 40 3.32 -14.13 2.65
C PHE A 40 2.09 -14.93 2.20
N ALA A 41 1.13 -15.14 3.11
CA ALA A 41 -0.09 -15.89 2.82
C ALA A 41 -0.91 -15.29 1.65
N ASP A 42 -0.87 -13.97 1.48
CA ASP A 42 -1.51 -13.21 0.39
C ASP A 42 -0.76 -13.28 -0.96
N GLY A 43 0.43 -13.89 -0.99
CA GLY A 43 1.29 -14.01 -2.17
C GLY A 43 2.30 -12.89 -2.34
N ARG A 44 2.28 -11.87 -1.51
CA ARG A 44 3.23 -10.75 -1.50
C ARG A 44 4.65 -11.26 -1.21
N PRO A 45 5.71 -10.79 -1.90
CA PRO A 45 7.09 -11.16 -1.59
C PRO A 45 7.45 -10.87 -0.14
N LYS A 46 8.11 -11.82 0.52
CA LYS A 46 8.62 -11.71 1.88
C LYS A 46 10.14 -11.51 1.85
N VAL A 47 10.57 -10.34 1.42
CA VAL A 47 11.99 -9.98 1.42
C VAL A 47 12.54 -10.13 2.84
N PRO A 48 13.65 -10.87 3.07
CA PRO A 48 14.21 -11.08 4.40
C PRO A 48 14.63 -9.79 5.10
N ASP A 49 14.53 -9.76 6.43
CA ASP A 49 14.94 -8.59 7.23
C ASP A 49 16.44 -8.29 7.05
N SER A 50 17.29 -9.30 6.86
CA SER A 50 18.72 -9.10 6.57
C SER A 50 18.95 -8.29 5.30
N VAL A 51 18.11 -8.48 4.26
CA VAL A 51 18.19 -7.69 3.02
C VAL A 51 17.71 -6.26 3.27
N LEU A 52 16.68 -6.07 4.10
CA LEU A 52 16.24 -4.73 4.48
C LEU A 52 17.33 -3.95 5.23
N GLU A 53 18.10 -4.63 6.10
CA GLU A 53 19.24 -3.99 6.77
C GLU A 53 20.35 -3.59 5.79
N GLU A 54 20.61 -4.40 4.76
CA GLU A 54 21.57 -4.04 3.70
C GLU A 54 21.06 -2.83 2.89
N VAL A 55 19.78 -2.78 2.55
CA VAL A 55 19.17 -1.65 1.83
C VAL A 55 19.30 -0.34 2.63
N LYS A 56 19.27 -0.38 3.95
CA LYS A 56 19.49 0.82 4.80
C LYS A 56 20.85 1.47 4.59
N LEU A 57 21.83 0.74 4.10
CA LEU A 57 23.19 1.25 3.85
C LEU A 57 23.31 1.97 2.50
N LEU A 58 22.36 1.75 1.58
CA LEU A 58 22.38 2.33 0.24
C LEU A 58 21.97 3.81 0.25
N THR A 59 22.43 4.52 -0.78
CA THR A 59 21.98 5.88 -1.13
C THR A 59 20.96 5.82 -2.27
N GLN A 60 20.26 6.94 -2.53
CA GLN A 60 19.38 7.05 -3.69
C GLN A 60 20.16 6.90 -5.02
N GLU A 61 21.41 7.40 -5.05
CA GLU A 61 22.28 7.28 -6.23
C GLU A 61 22.65 5.82 -6.51
N ASP A 62 22.98 5.02 -5.47
CA ASP A 62 23.25 3.58 -5.64
C ASP A 62 22.05 2.87 -6.25
N VAL A 63 20.85 3.14 -5.72
CA VAL A 63 19.60 2.54 -6.20
C VAL A 63 19.28 2.99 -7.63
N LEU A 64 19.42 4.29 -7.93
CA LEU A 64 19.17 4.85 -9.25
C LEU A 64 20.00 4.15 -10.33
N ASN A 65 21.31 4.04 -10.07
CA ASN A 65 22.24 3.44 -11.03
C ASN A 65 21.89 1.97 -11.31
N VAL A 66 21.60 1.19 -10.27
CA VAL A 66 21.28 -0.24 -10.41
C VAL A 66 19.94 -0.47 -11.08
N LEU A 67 18.89 0.22 -10.63
CA LEU A 67 17.53 -0.01 -11.15
C LEU A 67 17.40 0.47 -12.60
N THR A 68 17.99 1.60 -12.95
CA THR A 68 18.00 2.09 -14.33
C THR A 68 18.70 1.10 -15.26
N ALA A 69 19.86 0.58 -14.86
CA ALA A 69 20.59 -0.42 -15.63
C ALA A 69 19.81 -1.75 -15.78
N LYS A 70 18.93 -2.07 -14.85
CA LYS A 70 18.05 -3.25 -14.88
C LYS A 70 16.71 -3.03 -15.61
N GLY A 71 16.48 -1.84 -16.21
CA GLY A 71 15.27 -1.55 -16.95
C GLY A 71 14.11 -0.98 -16.12
N HIS A 72 14.40 -0.50 -14.91
CA HIS A 72 13.43 0.16 -14.02
C HIS A 72 13.74 1.67 -13.89
N PRO A 73 13.53 2.51 -14.93
CA PRO A 73 13.93 3.92 -14.92
C PRO A 73 13.06 4.80 -14.00
N ASN A 74 11.80 4.40 -13.78
CA ASN A 74 10.82 5.15 -12.98
C ASN A 74 10.62 4.50 -11.62
N HIS A 75 11.57 4.68 -10.71
CA HIS A 75 11.55 4.06 -9.39
C HIS A 75 11.73 5.07 -8.24
N PHE A 76 12.00 6.33 -8.54
CA PHE A 76 12.24 7.40 -7.57
C PHE A 76 11.16 8.47 -7.63
N GLU A 77 10.72 8.94 -6.47
CA GLU A 77 9.82 10.07 -6.33
C GLU A 77 10.33 11.03 -5.24
N GLY A 78 10.42 12.31 -5.58
CA GLY A 78 10.87 13.40 -4.73
C GLY A 78 9.73 14.30 -4.23
N ASN A 79 10.11 15.51 -3.78
CA ASN A 79 9.18 16.57 -3.34
C ASN A 79 8.29 16.19 -2.14
N TRP A 80 8.85 15.49 -1.18
CA TRP A 80 8.19 15.10 0.05
C TRP A 80 8.43 16.08 1.19
N ARG A 81 7.45 16.21 2.07
CA ARG A 81 7.68 16.65 3.44
C ARG A 81 8.03 15.43 4.27
N LEU A 82 9.05 15.55 5.08
CA LEU A 82 9.56 14.47 5.93
C LEU A 82 9.25 14.79 7.39
N LEU A 83 8.76 13.81 8.13
CA LEU A 83 8.58 13.97 9.59
C LEU A 83 9.94 14.12 10.26
N HIS A 84 10.88 13.23 9.96
CA HIS A 84 12.24 13.21 10.49
C HIS A 84 13.26 13.16 9.35
N PRO A 85 13.81 14.30 8.89
CA PRO A 85 14.70 14.34 7.72
C PRO A 85 15.99 13.52 7.83
N GLY A 86 16.36 13.07 9.02
CA GLY A 86 17.53 12.20 9.24
C GLY A 86 17.22 10.72 9.37
N LYS A 87 15.92 10.35 9.39
CA LYS A 87 15.47 8.97 9.57
C LYS A 87 15.26 8.31 8.23
N LYS A 88 16.02 7.25 7.92
CA LYS A 88 15.74 6.41 6.75
C LYS A 88 14.48 5.59 6.97
N LEU A 89 13.73 5.37 5.89
CA LEU A 89 12.57 4.48 5.82
C LEU A 89 12.91 3.29 4.94
N VAL A 90 12.94 2.09 5.48
CA VAL A 90 13.16 0.86 4.71
C VAL A 90 12.19 -0.21 5.19
N GLY A 91 11.48 -0.83 4.26
CA GLY A 91 10.59 -1.94 4.58
C GLY A 91 9.84 -2.47 3.36
N ARG A 92 9.04 -3.51 3.58
CA ARG A 92 8.23 -4.14 2.54
C ARG A 92 6.96 -3.34 2.30
N VAL A 93 6.68 -3.02 1.05
CA VAL A 93 5.55 -2.18 0.67
C VAL A 93 4.22 -2.92 0.81
N VAL A 94 3.29 -2.28 1.51
CA VAL A 94 1.85 -2.56 1.46
C VAL A 94 1.18 -1.37 0.79
N THR A 95 0.45 -1.61 -0.28
CA THR A 95 -0.16 -0.53 -1.08
C THR A 95 -1.62 -0.32 -0.75
N ALA A 96 -2.07 0.93 -0.77
CA ALA A 96 -3.48 1.30 -0.72
C ALA A 96 -3.76 2.41 -1.75
N GLN A 97 -4.85 2.26 -2.50
CA GLN A 97 -5.29 3.24 -3.48
C GLN A 97 -6.61 3.86 -3.07
N TYR A 98 -6.64 5.18 -3.13
CA TYR A 98 -7.86 5.96 -2.96
C TYR A 98 -8.21 6.70 -4.25
N MET A 99 -9.50 6.88 -4.47
CA MET A 99 -10.04 7.69 -5.57
C MET A 99 -11.10 8.67 -5.05
N PRO A 100 -11.45 9.71 -5.81
CA PRO A 100 -12.61 10.54 -5.51
C PRO A 100 -13.86 9.70 -5.30
N MET A 101 -14.68 10.08 -4.30
CA MET A 101 -15.84 9.31 -3.86
C MET A 101 -16.87 9.12 -4.97
N ARG A 102 -17.36 7.90 -5.07
CA ARG A 102 -18.59 7.53 -5.83
C ARG A 102 -19.48 6.70 -4.92
N ALA A 103 -20.66 7.20 -4.62
CA ALA A 103 -21.56 6.61 -3.63
C ALA A 103 -21.97 5.16 -3.95
N ASP A 104 -22.16 4.82 -5.23
CA ASP A 104 -22.45 3.48 -5.70
C ASP A 104 -21.32 2.49 -5.39
N LEU A 105 -20.06 2.88 -5.59
CA LEU A 105 -18.89 2.05 -5.31
C LEU A 105 -18.56 1.97 -3.82
N VAL A 106 -18.78 3.04 -3.06
CA VAL A 106 -18.62 3.04 -1.59
C VAL A 106 -19.49 1.96 -0.97
N LYS A 107 -20.77 1.88 -1.37
CA LYS A 107 -21.70 0.86 -0.86
C LYS A 107 -21.18 -0.55 -1.10
N ILE A 108 -20.68 -0.84 -2.30
CA ILE A 108 -20.11 -2.16 -2.65
C ILE A 108 -18.87 -2.45 -1.80
N SER A 109 -17.98 -1.45 -1.67
CA SER A 109 -16.76 -1.58 -0.86
C SER A 109 -17.07 -1.87 0.62
N ASP A 110 -18.07 -1.24 1.20
CA ASP A 110 -18.46 -1.43 2.58
C ASP A 110 -19.17 -2.79 2.81
N GLU A 111 -19.97 -3.23 1.86
CA GLU A 111 -20.56 -4.57 1.87
C GLU A 111 -19.48 -5.66 1.84
N GLU A 112 -18.44 -5.52 0.99
CA GLU A 112 -17.34 -6.46 0.91
C GLU A 112 -16.45 -6.43 2.18
N ALA A 113 -16.21 -5.26 2.74
CA ALA A 113 -15.51 -5.14 4.01
C ALA A 113 -16.27 -5.86 5.15
N THR A 114 -17.57 -5.66 5.22
CA THR A 114 -18.43 -6.31 6.22
C THR A 114 -18.40 -7.83 6.08
N LYS A 115 -18.49 -8.37 4.86
CA LYS A 115 -18.39 -9.82 4.60
C LYS A 115 -17.04 -10.41 5.07
N ARG A 116 -15.96 -9.63 5.01
CA ARG A 116 -14.62 -10.04 5.44
C ARG A 116 -14.35 -9.79 6.92
N GLY A 117 -15.28 -9.19 7.65
CA GLY A 117 -15.06 -8.76 9.03
C GLY A 117 -14.06 -7.61 9.18
N TRP A 118 -13.84 -6.84 8.11
CA TRP A 118 -12.95 -5.69 8.13
C TRP A 118 -13.62 -4.44 8.69
N SER A 119 -12.81 -3.49 9.16
CA SER A 119 -13.30 -2.20 9.63
C SER A 119 -14.12 -1.47 8.54
N THR A 120 -15.19 -0.80 8.93
CA THR A 120 -15.95 0.09 8.05
C THR A 120 -15.19 1.39 7.75
N SER A 121 -14.24 1.78 8.61
CA SER A 121 -13.35 2.91 8.36
C SER A 121 -12.30 2.54 7.30
N PRO A 122 -12.27 3.20 6.12
CA PRO A 122 -11.36 2.81 5.04
C PRO A 122 -9.88 2.84 5.41
N ASN A 123 -9.45 3.80 6.24
CA ASN A 123 -8.06 3.90 6.70
C ASN A 123 -7.71 2.75 7.64
N GLN A 124 -8.56 2.51 8.64
CA GLN A 124 -8.37 1.44 9.63
C GLN A 124 -8.34 0.08 8.94
N ARG A 125 -9.19 -0.12 7.94
CA ARG A 125 -9.25 -1.35 7.12
C ARG A 125 -7.88 -1.75 6.57
N VAL A 126 -7.11 -0.78 6.09
CA VAL A 126 -5.77 -1.00 5.56
C VAL A 126 -4.75 -1.23 6.69
N ILE A 127 -4.84 -0.44 7.75
CA ILE A 127 -3.90 -0.48 8.88
C ILE A 127 -3.98 -1.81 9.62
N ASP A 128 -5.18 -2.37 9.77
CA ASP A 128 -5.42 -3.67 10.42
C ASP A 128 -4.76 -4.87 9.68
N GLN A 129 -4.31 -4.67 8.44
CA GLN A 129 -3.65 -5.72 7.64
C GLN A 129 -2.11 -5.64 7.70
N LEU A 130 -1.54 -4.63 8.35
CA LEU A 130 -0.10 -4.42 8.40
C LEU A 130 0.59 -5.43 9.33
N GLN A 131 1.83 -5.77 8.98
CA GLN A 131 2.67 -6.72 9.71
C GLN A 131 4.04 -6.09 10.03
N PRO A 132 4.80 -6.65 11.00
CA PRO A 132 6.15 -6.18 11.30
C PRO A 132 7.05 -6.08 10.06
N GLY A 133 7.74 -4.95 9.92
CA GLY A 133 8.63 -4.65 8.79
C GLY A 133 7.91 -4.15 7.52
N ASP A 134 6.58 -4.02 7.53
CA ASP A 134 5.84 -3.37 6.45
C ASP A 134 6.03 -1.85 6.47
N VAL A 135 5.90 -1.24 5.31
CA VAL A 135 5.73 0.20 5.11
C VAL A 135 4.44 0.42 4.33
N LEU A 136 3.53 1.19 4.91
CA LEU A 136 2.29 1.56 4.24
C LEU A 136 2.54 2.64 3.19
N VAL A 137 2.18 2.37 1.94
CA VAL A 137 2.29 3.30 0.81
C VAL A 137 0.90 3.59 0.26
N VAL A 138 0.49 4.86 0.30
CA VAL A 138 -0.88 5.29 -0.01
C VAL A 138 -0.88 6.24 -1.20
N ASP A 139 -1.54 5.83 -2.27
CA ASP A 139 -1.94 6.73 -3.37
C ASP A 139 -3.24 7.44 -2.98
N LEU A 140 -3.13 8.71 -2.64
CA LEU A 140 -4.26 9.62 -2.40
C LEU A 140 -4.26 10.79 -3.40
N PHE A 141 -3.71 10.55 -4.59
CA PHE A 141 -3.63 11.47 -5.73
C PHE A 141 -3.21 12.91 -5.37
N GLY A 142 -2.33 13.09 -4.38
CA GLY A 142 -1.85 14.40 -3.93
C GLY A 142 -2.89 15.24 -3.19
N LYS A 143 -4.04 14.67 -2.78
CA LYS A 143 -5.12 15.41 -2.12
C LYS A 143 -4.67 15.95 -0.77
N VAL A 144 -4.79 17.26 -0.58
CA VAL A 144 -4.43 17.96 0.68
C VAL A 144 -5.65 18.15 1.56
N ALA A 145 -6.53 19.08 1.22
CA ALA A 145 -7.76 19.31 1.98
C ALA A 145 -8.72 18.12 1.84
N GLY A 146 -9.12 17.53 2.96
CA GLY A 146 -9.89 16.27 2.96
C GLY A 146 -9.09 15.04 2.49
N GLY A 147 -7.76 15.17 2.34
CA GLY A 147 -6.85 14.09 1.97
C GLY A 147 -5.95 13.64 3.13
N THR A 148 -6.33 13.92 4.36
CA THR A 148 -5.56 13.54 5.54
C THR A 148 -5.79 12.07 5.86
N PHE A 149 -4.81 11.24 5.50
CA PHE A 149 -4.91 9.80 5.71
C PHE A 149 -4.76 9.43 7.18
N VAL A 150 -3.77 9.98 7.87
CA VAL A 150 -3.50 9.73 9.30
C VAL A 150 -3.46 11.03 10.11
N GLY A 151 -3.88 10.93 11.37
CA GLY A 151 -3.49 11.75 12.49
C GLY A 151 -2.65 10.92 13.47
N ASP A 152 -2.45 11.39 14.67
CA ASP A 152 -1.61 10.78 15.72
C ASP A 152 -2.03 9.34 16.08
N ASN A 153 -3.31 9.09 16.28
CA ASN A 153 -3.81 7.76 16.66
C ASN A 153 -3.50 6.70 15.58
N LEU A 154 -3.79 7.00 14.31
CA LEU A 154 -3.55 6.05 13.22
C LEU A 154 -2.06 5.90 12.91
N ALA A 155 -1.27 6.97 13.03
CA ALA A 155 0.18 6.91 12.90
C ALA A 155 0.80 6.02 14.00
N THR A 156 0.30 6.15 15.24
CA THR A 156 0.71 5.30 16.36
C THR A 156 0.34 3.82 16.09
N ALA A 157 -0.85 3.56 15.54
CA ALA A 157 -1.26 2.20 15.19
C ALA A 157 -0.37 1.59 14.09
N ILE A 158 -0.02 2.36 13.04
CA ILE A 158 0.92 1.93 12.00
C ILE A 158 2.27 1.59 12.61
N PHE A 159 2.82 2.50 13.42
CA PHE A 159 4.13 2.28 14.05
C PHE A 159 4.14 1.07 15.00
N ALA A 160 3.09 0.90 15.79
CA ALA A 160 2.95 -0.25 16.68
C ALA A 160 2.84 -1.59 15.92
N ALA A 161 2.15 -1.61 14.78
CA ALA A 161 1.98 -2.81 13.96
C ALA A 161 3.25 -3.18 13.19
N THR A 162 3.99 -2.18 12.69
CA THR A 162 5.06 -2.41 11.73
C THR A 162 6.48 -2.20 12.29
N GLY A 163 6.62 -1.40 13.34
CA GLY A 163 7.91 -0.85 13.77
C GLY A 163 8.48 0.15 12.75
N ASN A 164 7.66 0.62 11.81
CA ASN A 164 8.07 1.39 10.65
C ASN A 164 7.10 2.55 10.39
N GLY A 165 7.33 3.31 9.32
CA GLY A 165 6.51 4.46 8.97
C GLY A 165 5.66 4.26 7.71
N PHE A 166 5.48 5.36 6.97
CA PHE A 166 4.60 5.37 5.81
C PHE A 166 5.05 6.35 4.71
N VAL A 167 4.52 6.15 3.50
CA VAL A 167 4.57 7.09 2.38
C VAL A 167 3.13 7.40 1.96
N ILE A 168 2.70 8.65 2.08
CA ILE A 168 1.33 9.08 1.76
C ILE A 168 1.38 10.16 0.67
N ASP A 169 0.91 9.83 -0.53
CA ASP A 169 0.72 10.81 -1.60
C ASP A 169 -0.56 11.63 -1.36
N GLY A 170 -0.56 12.32 -0.24
CA GLY A 170 -1.66 13.08 0.33
C GLY A 170 -1.21 13.92 1.52
N SER A 171 -2.08 14.13 2.50
CA SER A 171 -1.76 14.90 3.71
C SER A 171 -1.86 14.08 5.00
N VAL A 172 -1.26 14.64 6.04
CA VAL A 172 -1.36 14.18 7.43
C VAL A 172 -1.81 15.34 8.33
N ARG A 173 -2.19 15.04 9.56
CA ARG A 173 -2.52 16.03 10.59
C ARG A 173 -1.92 15.64 11.93
N ASP A 174 -2.14 16.46 12.95
CA ASP A 174 -1.76 16.20 14.35
C ASP A 174 -0.26 15.92 14.50
N LEU A 175 0.59 16.75 13.81
CA LEU A 175 2.04 16.53 13.76
C LEU A 175 2.68 16.48 15.15
N ASP A 176 2.21 17.27 16.12
CA ASP A 176 2.74 17.27 17.48
C ASP A 176 2.57 15.89 18.16
N GLY A 177 1.51 15.17 17.81
CA GLY A 177 1.28 13.81 18.29
C GLY A 177 2.03 12.74 17.50
N ILE A 178 2.33 13.00 16.21
CA ILE A 178 3.09 12.06 15.36
C ILE A 178 4.61 12.21 15.59
N PHE A 179 5.07 13.42 15.81
CA PHE A 179 6.50 13.75 15.92
C PHE A 179 7.27 12.93 16.98
N PRO A 180 6.71 12.55 18.13
CA PRO A 180 7.39 11.70 19.09
C PRO A 180 7.66 10.25 18.61
N LEU A 181 6.98 9.80 17.54
CA LEU A 181 7.19 8.46 17.00
C LEU A 181 8.51 8.40 16.21
N ASP A 182 9.40 7.49 16.60
CA ASP A 182 10.70 7.31 15.94
C ASP A 182 10.59 6.55 14.60
N MET A 183 9.87 7.14 13.64
CA MET A 183 9.61 6.54 12.33
C MET A 183 9.97 7.46 11.17
N GLY A 184 10.31 6.90 10.00
CA GLY A 184 10.37 7.62 8.73
C GLY A 184 8.96 7.82 8.18
N ALA A 185 8.57 9.05 7.87
CA ALA A 185 7.26 9.33 7.29
C ALA A 185 7.36 10.40 6.21
N TYR A 186 6.77 10.11 5.07
CA TYR A 186 6.78 10.92 3.84
C TYR A 186 5.35 11.27 3.45
N PHE A 187 5.07 12.55 3.22
CA PHE A 187 3.74 13.05 2.85
C PHE A 187 3.84 14.33 2.03
N ARG A 188 2.79 14.68 1.27
CA ARG A 188 2.82 15.89 0.44
C ARG A 188 2.57 17.15 1.25
N SER A 189 1.66 17.10 2.22
CA SER A 189 1.30 18.30 2.99
C SER A 189 0.72 17.97 4.36
N VAL A 190 0.40 19.01 5.10
CA VAL A 190 -0.31 18.95 6.39
C VAL A 190 -1.63 19.69 6.25
N HIS A 191 -2.72 19.13 6.74
CA HIS A 191 -4.01 19.80 6.75
C HIS A 191 -4.87 19.29 7.92
N PRO A 192 -5.55 20.15 8.69
CA PRO A 192 -6.29 19.75 9.89
C PRO A 192 -7.61 18.99 9.60
N SER A 193 -8.10 18.98 8.36
CA SER A 193 -9.34 18.27 8.02
C SER A 193 -9.18 16.76 8.16
N ALA A 194 -10.25 16.06 8.55
CA ALA A 194 -10.32 14.62 8.38
C ALA A 194 -10.34 14.23 6.90
N ILE A 195 -10.06 12.95 6.61
CA ILE A 195 -10.24 12.37 5.27
C ILE A 195 -11.72 12.40 4.88
N ARG A 196 -12.02 12.87 3.67
CA ARG A 196 -13.39 12.92 3.14
C ARG A 196 -13.39 13.01 1.63
N ASP A 197 -14.57 12.72 1.04
CA ASP A 197 -14.80 12.80 -0.40
C ASP A 197 -13.87 11.88 -1.22
N VAL A 198 -13.41 10.81 -0.60
CA VAL A 198 -12.59 9.76 -1.19
C VAL A 198 -13.08 8.38 -0.76
N MET A 199 -12.72 7.36 -1.52
CA MET A 199 -13.01 5.97 -1.22
C MET A 199 -11.79 5.09 -1.43
N LEU A 200 -11.64 4.05 -0.62
CA LEU A 200 -10.64 3.01 -0.84
C LEU A 200 -11.06 2.16 -2.04
N THR A 201 -10.26 2.14 -3.08
CA THR A 201 -10.51 1.38 -4.30
C THR A 201 -9.64 0.15 -4.45
N GLY A 202 -8.48 0.11 -3.76
CA GLY A 202 -7.59 -1.04 -3.83
C GLY A 202 -6.67 -1.15 -2.63
N TYR A 203 -6.35 -2.39 -2.31
CA TYR A 203 -5.40 -2.79 -1.28
C TYR A 203 -4.52 -3.91 -1.83
N ASN A 204 -3.21 -3.85 -1.60
CA ASN A 204 -2.24 -4.77 -2.18
C ASN A 204 -2.42 -4.97 -3.70
N ILE A 205 -2.51 -3.85 -4.41
CA ILE A 205 -2.55 -3.76 -5.88
C ILE A 205 -1.45 -2.84 -6.36
N PRO A 206 -1.08 -2.87 -7.66
CA PRO A 206 -0.21 -1.84 -8.23
C PRO A 206 -0.85 -0.45 -8.06
N ILE A 207 -0.08 0.49 -7.56
CA ILE A 207 -0.52 1.89 -7.39
C ILE A 207 0.47 2.84 -8.04
N ARG A 208 0.08 4.11 -8.17
CA ARG A 208 0.94 5.18 -8.64
C ARG A 208 1.32 6.12 -7.47
N ILE A 209 2.61 6.34 -7.29
CA ILE A 209 3.13 7.37 -6.38
C ILE A 209 3.92 8.37 -7.22
N GLY A 210 3.34 9.55 -7.44
CA GLY A 210 3.92 10.52 -8.37
C GLY A 210 4.13 9.95 -9.77
N GLY A 211 5.38 9.84 -10.20
CA GLY A 211 5.79 9.24 -11.47
C GLY A 211 6.14 7.75 -11.42
N VAL A 212 5.97 7.10 -10.26
CA VAL A 212 6.43 5.72 -10.02
C VAL A 212 5.26 4.74 -9.97
N THR A 213 5.41 3.57 -10.61
CA THR A 213 4.55 2.41 -10.35
C THR A 213 5.12 1.61 -9.19
N VAL A 214 4.31 1.42 -8.16
CA VAL A 214 4.69 0.73 -6.92
C VAL A 214 3.91 -0.57 -6.81
N MET A 215 4.63 -1.67 -6.58
CA MET A 215 4.03 -2.99 -6.41
C MET A 215 3.97 -3.39 -4.94
N PRO A 216 2.94 -4.15 -4.53
CA PRO A 216 2.97 -4.81 -3.23
C PRO A 216 4.18 -5.73 -3.09
N GLY A 217 4.94 -5.57 -2.00
CA GLY A 217 6.13 -6.37 -1.74
C GLY A 217 7.43 -5.82 -2.31
N ASP A 218 7.40 -4.70 -3.05
CA ASP A 218 8.60 -3.92 -3.31
C ASP A 218 9.27 -3.54 -1.99
N VAL A 219 10.56 -3.24 -2.02
CA VAL A 219 11.24 -2.62 -0.88
C VAL A 219 11.31 -1.12 -1.11
N VAL A 220 10.80 -0.34 -0.15
CA VAL A 220 10.98 1.11 -0.17
C VAL A 220 12.28 1.50 0.51
N LEU A 221 13.03 2.41 -0.11
CA LEU A 221 14.12 3.17 0.51
C LEU A 221 13.77 4.64 0.50
N GLY A 222 13.59 5.22 1.68
CA GLY A 222 13.36 6.65 1.86
C GLY A 222 14.50 7.30 2.63
N ASP A 223 14.94 8.47 2.16
CA ASP A 223 15.92 9.32 2.81
C ASP A 223 15.60 10.81 2.63
N ARG A 224 16.58 11.69 2.74
CA ARG A 224 16.38 13.15 2.63
C ARG A 224 16.03 13.60 1.21
N GLU A 225 16.38 12.84 0.18
CA GLU A 225 16.18 13.19 -1.22
C GLU A 225 14.78 12.80 -1.69
N GLY A 226 14.27 11.68 -1.16
CA GLY A 226 12.95 11.16 -1.54
C GLY A 226 12.79 9.69 -1.23
N VAL A 227 11.98 9.02 -2.04
CA VAL A 227 11.70 7.59 -1.90
C VAL A 227 11.96 6.85 -3.21
N SER A 228 12.67 5.73 -3.13
CA SER A 228 12.78 4.75 -4.21
C SER A 228 12.05 3.46 -3.87
N PHE A 229 11.51 2.81 -4.89
CA PHE A 229 10.83 1.52 -4.79
C PHE A 229 11.61 0.48 -5.60
N LEU A 230 12.12 -0.53 -4.90
CA LEU A 230 12.97 -1.59 -5.43
C LEU A 230 12.11 -2.82 -5.71
N ALA A 231 12.03 -3.23 -6.99
CA ALA A 231 11.27 -4.39 -7.46
C ALA A 231 11.96 -5.73 -7.15
#